data_20c3b10b5bfbb792cab1a0ed914c933a
#
_entry.id   20c3b10b5bfbb792cab1a0ed914c933a
#
_cell.length_a   1.000
_cell.length_b   1.000
_cell.length_c   1.000
_cell.angle_alpha   90.00
_cell.angle_beta   90.00
_cell.angle_gamma   90.00
#
_symmetry.space_group_name_H-M   'P 1'
#
loop_
_entity.id
_entity.type
_entity.pdbx_description
1 polymer ?
#
loop_
_entity_poly.entity_id
_entity_poly.type
_entity_poly.pdbx_seq_one_letter_code
_entity_poly.pdbx_strand_id
1 'polypeptide(L)'
;MPVQTILVAEDDAAIRDLVTHHLEREGYAVVGATDGQAALRRARRVADLVVLDIGLPGIDGFDVARTLRRERHAVPIVMLSARTEEIDRVVGFELGADDYICKPFSPRELVARVKAILRRNGQPDVAERPTLAFGRLEIDERAREARVDGTDVRLKPREFALLLELAANAGVALSRERLVQKVWGFDFDGDERTVDVHVHRVRLKTEIARKLPVMIRTVHGFGYKFQFP
;
A
#
# COMPACT_ATOMS: atom_id res chain seq x y z
N MET A 1 -11.68 -22.95 -7.24
CA MET A 1 -10.44 -22.17 -7.00
C MET A 1 -9.75 -22.77 -5.78
N PRO A 2 -8.43 -22.81 -5.69
CA PRO A 2 -7.76 -23.25 -4.45
C PRO A 2 -8.17 -22.33 -3.30
N VAL A 3 -8.33 -22.91 -2.13
CA VAL A 3 -8.65 -22.15 -0.91
C VAL A 3 -7.43 -21.34 -0.52
N GLN A 4 -7.57 -20.03 -0.40
CA GLN A 4 -6.46 -19.14 0.00
C GLN A 4 -6.19 -19.30 1.50
N THR A 5 -4.91 -19.35 1.86
CA THR A 5 -4.45 -19.57 3.22
C THR A 5 -3.96 -18.26 3.84
N ILE A 6 -4.54 -17.88 4.97
CA ILE A 6 -4.15 -16.69 5.73
C ILE A 6 -3.38 -17.12 6.97
N LEU A 7 -2.19 -16.57 7.16
CA LEU A 7 -1.47 -16.71 8.41
C LEU A 7 -1.92 -15.61 9.39
N VAL A 8 -2.36 -16.01 10.58
CA VAL A 8 -2.65 -15.10 11.70
C VAL A 8 -1.55 -15.25 12.74
N ALA A 9 -0.66 -14.28 12.82
CA ALA A 9 0.42 -14.20 13.79
C ALA A 9 0.02 -13.23 14.91
N GLU A 10 -0.40 -13.77 16.04
CA GLU A 10 -0.94 -13.07 17.21
C GLU A 10 -0.69 -13.94 18.45
N ASP A 11 -0.12 -13.39 19.52
CA ASP A 11 0.16 -14.14 20.74
C ASP A 11 -1.07 -14.25 21.64
N ASP A 12 -1.94 -13.24 21.66
CA ASP A 12 -3.21 -13.30 22.37
C ASP A 12 -4.16 -14.31 21.73
N ALA A 13 -4.49 -15.35 22.47
CA ALA A 13 -5.36 -16.43 21.99
C ALA A 13 -6.77 -15.94 21.66
N ALA A 14 -7.33 -15.02 22.45
CA ALA A 14 -8.69 -14.52 22.23
C ALA A 14 -8.79 -13.70 20.92
N ILE A 15 -7.79 -12.86 20.66
CA ILE A 15 -7.72 -12.07 19.42
C ILE A 15 -7.48 -13.00 18.23
N ARG A 16 -6.53 -13.93 18.36
CA ARG A 16 -6.22 -14.89 17.29
C ARG A 16 -7.43 -15.74 16.93
N ASP A 17 -8.16 -16.27 17.92
CA ASP A 17 -9.35 -17.09 17.69
C ASP A 17 -10.49 -16.27 17.07
N LEU A 18 -10.68 -15.03 17.52
CA LEU A 18 -11.66 -14.11 16.97
C LEU A 18 -11.38 -13.84 15.48
N VAL A 19 -10.14 -13.52 15.13
CA VAL A 19 -9.72 -13.26 13.76
C VAL A 19 -9.86 -14.53 12.89
N THR A 20 -9.38 -15.66 13.41
CA THR A 20 -9.49 -16.97 12.73
C THR A 20 -10.94 -17.30 12.42
N HIS A 21 -11.83 -17.23 13.41
CA HIS A 21 -13.26 -17.53 13.24
C HIS A 21 -13.89 -16.69 12.10
N HIS A 22 -13.59 -15.39 12.06
CA HIS A 22 -14.18 -14.52 11.05
C HIS A 22 -13.62 -14.76 9.65
N LEU A 23 -12.33 -15.07 9.52
CA LEU A 23 -11.72 -15.40 8.24
C LEU A 23 -12.19 -16.76 7.70
N GLU A 24 -12.33 -17.78 8.57
CA GLU A 24 -12.84 -19.10 8.18
C GLU A 24 -14.30 -19.02 7.70
N ARG A 25 -15.13 -18.19 8.34
CA ARG A 25 -16.51 -17.97 7.89
C ARG A 25 -16.60 -17.37 6.49
N GLU A 26 -15.55 -16.71 6.04
CA GLU A 26 -15.44 -16.15 4.67
C GLU A 26 -14.81 -17.14 3.67
N GLY A 27 -14.54 -18.38 4.12
CA GLY A 27 -14.05 -19.46 3.27
C GLY A 27 -12.52 -19.51 3.11
N TYR A 28 -11.76 -18.81 3.95
CA TYR A 28 -10.30 -18.88 3.96
C TYR A 28 -9.83 -20.06 4.83
N ALA A 29 -8.70 -20.68 4.45
CA ALA A 29 -7.95 -21.52 5.36
C ALA A 29 -7.10 -20.63 6.27
N VAL A 30 -7.09 -20.94 7.58
CA VAL A 30 -6.32 -20.13 8.53
C VAL A 30 -5.25 -20.95 9.22
N VAL A 31 -4.04 -20.38 9.33
CA VAL A 31 -2.92 -20.98 10.06
C VAL A 31 -2.46 -19.97 11.11
N GLY A 32 -2.47 -20.38 12.39
CA GLY A 32 -2.06 -19.50 13.49
C GLY A 32 -0.55 -19.53 13.75
N ALA A 33 0.03 -18.45 14.29
CA ALA A 33 1.35 -18.41 14.90
C ALA A 33 1.30 -17.56 16.18
N THR A 34 2.06 -17.93 17.20
CA THR A 34 2.09 -17.26 18.51
C THR A 34 3.38 -16.49 18.77
N ASP A 35 4.33 -16.55 17.85
CA ASP A 35 5.63 -15.88 17.93
C ASP A 35 6.16 -15.55 16.55
N GLY A 36 7.10 -14.61 16.47
CA GLY A 36 7.66 -14.14 15.21
C GLY A 36 8.44 -15.19 14.44
N GLN A 37 9.09 -16.15 15.12
CA GLN A 37 9.79 -17.25 14.44
C GLN A 37 8.82 -18.22 13.77
N ALA A 38 7.74 -18.57 14.45
CA ALA A 38 6.68 -19.38 13.87
C ALA A 38 6.02 -18.67 12.70
N ALA A 39 5.78 -17.34 12.83
CA ALA A 39 5.26 -16.51 11.76
C ALA A 39 6.14 -16.55 10.50
N LEU A 40 7.45 -16.34 10.63
CA LEU A 40 8.39 -16.43 9.51
C LEU A 40 8.37 -17.79 8.83
N ARG A 41 8.44 -18.88 9.62
CA ARG A 41 8.43 -20.24 9.06
C ARG A 41 7.17 -20.53 8.26
N ARG A 42 6.01 -20.10 8.76
CA ARG A 42 4.70 -20.37 8.13
C ARG A 42 4.44 -19.44 6.94
N ALA A 43 4.79 -18.17 7.05
CA ALA A 43 4.68 -17.21 5.95
C ALA A 43 5.41 -17.70 4.69
N ARG A 44 6.61 -18.24 4.83
CA ARG A 44 7.44 -18.75 3.72
C ARG A 44 6.85 -19.98 3.03
N ARG A 45 6.01 -20.74 3.71
CA ARG A 45 5.58 -22.07 3.23
C ARG A 45 4.19 -22.12 2.66
N VAL A 46 3.25 -21.41 3.26
CA VAL A 46 1.83 -21.67 2.98
C VAL A 46 0.95 -20.41 2.92
N ALA A 47 1.45 -19.23 3.28
CA ALA A 47 0.59 -18.06 3.41
C ALA A 47 0.42 -17.31 2.08
N ASP A 48 -0.84 -17.05 1.70
CA ASP A 48 -1.22 -16.13 0.64
C ASP A 48 -1.35 -14.69 1.16
N LEU A 49 -1.55 -14.52 2.49
CA LEU A 49 -1.57 -13.25 3.21
C LEU A 49 -1.19 -13.49 4.67
N VAL A 50 -0.53 -12.50 5.27
CA VAL A 50 -0.16 -12.51 6.69
C VAL A 50 -0.90 -11.39 7.42
N VAL A 51 -1.67 -11.74 8.44
CA VAL A 51 -2.15 -10.83 9.48
C VAL A 51 -1.13 -10.91 10.62
N LEU A 52 -0.46 -9.82 10.92
CA LEU A 52 0.76 -9.80 11.73
C LEU A 52 0.64 -8.81 12.88
N ASP A 53 0.59 -9.30 14.11
CA ASP A 53 0.73 -8.43 15.27
C ASP A 53 2.15 -7.91 15.40
N ILE A 54 2.29 -6.63 15.77
CA ILE A 54 3.58 -6.02 16.04
C ILE A 54 4.17 -6.52 17.35
N GLY A 55 3.32 -6.76 18.36
CA GLY A 55 3.71 -7.11 19.72
C GLY A 55 4.12 -8.56 19.94
N LEU A 56 4.50 -9.30 18.90
CA LEU A 56 4.86 -10.72 19.02
C LEU A 56 6.08 -10.96 19.92
N PRO A 57 6.06 -12.02 20.72
CA PRO A 57 7.22 -12.38 21.54
C PRO A 57 8.40 -12.87 20.69
N GLY A 58 9.59 -12.57 21.18
CA GLY A 58 10.87 -12.96 20.55
C GLY A 58 11.25 -12.05 19.39
N ILE A 59 10.76 -12.30 18.19
CA ILE A 59 10.93 -11.45 17.01
C ILE A 59 9.65 -10.66 16.82
N ASP A 60 9.72 -9.34 16.92
CA ASP A 60 8.55 -8.49 16.75
C ASP A 60 8.02 -8.47 15.31
N GLY A 61 6.78 -7.98 15.13
CA GLY A 61 6.14 -7.97 13.81
C GLY A 61 6.87 -7.10 12.78
N PHE A 62 7.52 -6.03 13.20
CA PHE A 62 8.32 -5.21 12.28
C PHE A 62 9.53 -5.96 11.75
N ASP A 63 10.23 -6.71 12.60
CA ASP A 63 11.37 -7.51 12.20
C ASP A 63 10.97 -8.71 11.35
N VAL A 64 9.79 -9.30 11.61
CA VAL A 64 9.20 -10.32 10.74
C VAL A 64 8.95 -9.76 9.34
N ALA A 65 8.27 -8.62 9.23
CA ALA A 65 7.99 -7.98 7.93
C ALA A 65 9.27 -7.60 7.20
N ARG A 66 10.22 -6.96 7.89
CA ARG A 66 11.53 -6.61 7.35
C ARG A 66 12.27 -7.82 6.80
N THR A 67 12.25 -8.94 7.53
CA THR A 67 12.92 -10.19 7.13
C THR A 67 12.28 -10.76 5.87
N LEU A 68 10.94 -10.84 5.80
CA LEU A 68 10.22 -11.30 4.61
C LEU A 68 10.54 -10.44 3.38
N ARG A 69 10.59 -9.13 3.52
CA ARG A 69 10.92 -8.22 2.40
C ARG A 69 12.39 -8.32 1.96
N ARG A 70 13.32 -8.48 2.90
CA ARG A 70 14.75 -8.71 2.56
C ARG A 70 14.94 -10.01 1.77
N GLU A 71 14.15 -11.04 2.05
CA GLU A 71 14.14 -12.30 1.33
C GLU A 71 13.37 -12.24 0.00
N ARG A 72 12.88 -11.04 -0.39
CA ARG A 72 12.05 -10.82 -1.57
C ARG A 72 10.75 -11.63 -1.57
N HIS A 73 10.25 -11.95 -0.38
CA HIS A 73 8.98 -12.66 -0.24
C HIS A 73 7.83 -11.66 -0.41
N ALA A 74 7.10 -11.78 -1.50
CA ALA A 74 6.05 -10.84 -1.89
C ALA A 74 4.68 -11.08 -1.21
N VAL A 75 4.64 -11.93 -0.15
CA VAL A 75 3.39 -12.18 0.57
C VAL A 75 2.84 -10.87 1.15
N PRO A 76 1.57 -10.54 0.93
CA PRO A 76 0.97 -9.34 1.51
C PRO A 76 0.87 -9.44 3.03
N ILE A 77 1.08 -8.29 3.69
CA ILE A 77 1.12 -8.18 5.15
C ILE A 77 0.15 -7.10 5.60
N VAL A 78 -0.80 -7.49 6.46
CA VAL A 78 -1.67 -6.59 7.22
C VAL A 78 -1.14 -6.53 8.64
N MET A 79 -0.66 -5.38 9.09
CA MET A 79 -0.17 -5.23 10.46
C MET A 79 -1.32 -4.93 11.42
N LEU A 80 -1.30 -5.58 12.59
CA LEU A 80 -2.12 -5.25 13.74
C LEU A 80 -1.28 -4.53 14.79
N SER A 81 -1.78 -3.47 15.40
CA SER A 81 -1.03 -2.72 16.40
C SER A 81 -1.93 -2.14 17.49
N ALA A 82 -1.49 -2.24 18.74
CA ALA A 82 -2.06 -1.48 19.85
C ALA A 82 -1.57 -0.02 19.87
N ARG A 83 -0.57 0.32 19.05
CA ARG A 83 0.02 1.64 18.97
C ARG A 83 -0.74 2.51 17.99
N THR A 84 -1.20 3.65 18.48
CA THR A 84 -1.95 4.65 17.69
C THR A 84 -1.06 5.75 17.15
N GLU A 85 0.25 5.72 17.46
CA GLU A 85 1.16 6.78 17.03
C GLU A 85 1.39 6.73 15.53
N GLU A 86 1.31 7.88 14.89
CA GLU A 86 1.50 8.06 13.45
C GLU A 86 2.86 7.54 12.97
N ILE A 87 3.88 7.64 13.83
CA ILE A 87 5.24 7.17 13.59
C ILE A 87 5.27 5.65 13.34
N ASP A 88 4.55 4.85 14.11
CA ASP A 88 4.52 3.40 13.96
C ASP A 88 3.84 2.97 12.66
N ARG A 89 2.82 3.71 12.21
CA ARG A 89 2.16 3.47 10.91
C ARG A 89 3.09 3.80 9.74
N VAL A 90 3.81 4.91 9.81
CA VAL A 90 4.79 5.30 8.78
C VAL A 90 5.91 4.26 8.70
N VAL A 91 6.45 3.81 9.83
CA VAL A 91 7.46 2.75 9.90
C VAL A 91 6.93 1.44 9.32
N GLY A 92 5.69 1.05 9.65
CA GLY A 92 5.06 -0.16 9.10
C GLY A 92 4.98 -0.15 7.57
N PHE A 93 4.59 0.98 6.98
CA PHE A 93 4.53 1.12 5.52
C PHE A 93 5.93 1.21 4.88
N GLU A 94 6.90 1.84 5.54
CA GLU A 94 8.30 1.86 5.06
C GLU A 94 8.93 0.46 5.07
N LEU A 95 8.50 -0.40 5.99
CA LEU A 95 8.92 -1.79 6.09
C LEU A 95 8.19 -2.72 5.10
N GLY A 96 7.26 -2.17 4.31
CA GLY A 96 6.58 -2.89 3.24
C GLY A 96 5.29 -3.60 3.66
N ALA A 97 4.61 -3.16 4.72
CA ALA A 97 3.25 -3.59 5.01
C ALA A 97 2.28 -3.07 3.92
N ASP A 98 1.30 -3.89 3.56
CA ASP A 98 0.27 -3.55 2.56
C ASP A 98 -0.91 -2.82 3.20
N ASP A 99 -1.17 -3.04 4.49
CA ASP A 99 -2.17 -2.31 5.28
C ASP A 99 -1.82 -2.34 6.78
N TYR A 100 -2.51 -1.47 7.55
CA TYR A 100 -2.29 -1.29 8.98
C TYR A 100 -3.62 -1.10 9.70
N ILE A 101 -3.86 -1.87 10.77
CA ILE A 101 -5.09 -1.85 11.55
C ILE A 101 -4.74 -1.61 13.02
N CYS A 102 -5.33 -0.58 13.62
CA CYS A 102 -5.15 -0.29 15.05
C CYS A 102 -6.09 -1.14 15.91
N LYS A 103 -5.58 -1.68 17.01
CA LYS A 103 -6.36 -2.30 18.09
C LYS A 103 -6.92 -1.19 19.01
N PRO A 104 -8.19 -1.28 19.45
CA PRO A 104 -9.18 -2.31 19.12
C PRO A 104 -9.78 -2.12 17.73
N PHE A 105 -10.00 -3.20 17.00
CA PHE A 105 -10.54 -3.18 15.65
C PHE A 105 -11.85 -3.98 15.54
N SER A 106 -12.63 -3.66 14.51
CA SER A 106 -13.78 -4.46 14.14
C SER A 106 -13.34 -5.66 13.30
N PRO A 107 -13.74 -6.92 13.65
CA PRO A 107 -13.46 -8.08 12.81
C PRO A 107 -13.98 -7.93 11.38
N ARG A 108 -15.10 -7.21 11.19
CA ARG A 108 -15.64 -6.91 9.86
C ARG A 108 -14.70 -6.00 9.06
N GLU A 109 -14.06 -5.04 9.70
CA GLU A 109 -13.07 -4.17 9.08
C GLU A 109 -11.85 -4.98 8.62
N LEU A 110 -11.31 -5.83 9.50
CA LEU A 110 -10.18 -6.69 9.16
C LEU A 110 -10.51 -7.58 7.96
N VAL A 111 -11.64 -8.26 7.98
CA VAL A 111 -12.09 -9.11 6.86
C VAL A 111 -12.22 -8.30 5.56
N ALA A 112 -12.79 -7.10 5.61
CA ALA A 112 -12.94 -6.26 4.42
C ALA A 112 -11.58 -5.87 3.81
N ARG A 113 -10.58 -5.55 4.65
CA ARG A 113 -9.22 -5.22 4.23
C ARG A 113 -8.49 -6.43 3.66
N VAL A 114 -8.57 -7.58 4.34
CA VAL A 114 -8.01 -8.85 3.84
C VAL A 114 -8.60 -9.21 2.47
N LYS A 115 -9.92 -9.14 2.32
CA LYS A 115 -10.58 -9.37 1.02
C LYS A 115 -10.09 -8.41 -0.07
N ALA A 116 -9.94 -7.14 0.27
CA ALA A 116 -9.46 -6.13 -0.68
C ALA A 116 -8.03 -6.43 -1.16
N ILE A 117 -7.15 -6.87 -0.25
CA ILE A 117 -5.76 -7.20 -0.57
C ILE A 117 -5.68 -8.51 -1.36
N LEU A 118 -6.36 -9.56 -0.92
CA LEU A 118 -6.36 -10.85 -1.61
C LEU A 118 -6.99 -10.78 -3.00
N ARG A 119 -8.03 -9.95 -3.18
CA ARG A 119 -8.59 -9.68 -4.51
C ARG A 119 -7.58 -9.02 -5.43
N ARG A 120 -6.70 -8.16 -4.89
CA ARG A 120 -5.59 -7.56 -5.66
C ARG A 120 -4.55 -8.61 -6.06
N ASN A 121 -4.32 -9.63 -5.22
CA ASN A 121 -3.29 -10.66 -5.43
C ASN A 121 -3.83 -11.96 -6.05
N GLY A 122 -5.12 -12.25 -5.94
CA GLY A 122 -5.75 -13.51 -6.37
C GLY A 122 -6.35 -13.50 -7.77
N GLN A 123 -6.18 -12.44 -8.51
CA GLN A 123 -6.47 -12.50 -9.95
C GLN A 123 -5.25 -13.08 -10.64
N PRO A 124 -5.37 -14.27 -11.29
CA PRO A 124 -4.39 -14.66 -12.27
C PRO A 124 -4.36 -13.56 -13.33
N ASP A 125 -3.19 -13.36 -13.86
CA ASP A 125 -2.84 -12.48 -14.97
C ASP A 125 -3.78 -12.66 -16.18
N VAL A 126 -4.99 -12.15 -16.13
CA VAL A 126 -5.87 -11.85 -17.27
C VAL A 126 -6.94 -10.86 -16.80
N ALA A 127 -6.56 -9.67 -16.58
CA ALA A 127 -7.24 -8.42 -16.88
C ALA A 127 -6.34 -7.32 -16.36
N GLU A 128 -5.66 -6.71 -17.24
CA GLU A 128 -5.02 -5.42 -17.18
C GLU A 128 -5.77 -4.50 -16.19
N ARG A 129 -5.33 -4.43 -14.93
CA ARG A 129 -5.48 -3.14 -14.27
C ARG A 129 -4.40 -2.28 -14.88
N PRO A 130 -4.82 -1.23 -15.55
CA PRO A 130 -3.97 -0.59 -16.49
C PRO A 130 -2.73 -0.08 -15.75
N THR A 131 -1.58 -0.53 -16.17
CA THR A 131 -0.46 0.37 -16.26
C THR A 131 -1.07 1.58 -16.92
N LEU A 132 -1.26 2.65 -16.14
CA LEU A 132 -1.81 3.86 -16.74
C LEU A 132 -0.80 4.32 -17.76
N ALA A 133 -1.10 4.12 -19.02
CA ALA A 133 -0.19 4.44 -20.12
C ALA A 133 -0.60 5.76 -20.75
N PHE A 134 0.33 6.71 -20.76
CA PHE A 134 0.18 8.02 -21.35
C PHE A 134 1.35 8.26 -22.33
N GLY A 135 1.24 7.68 -23.52
CA GLY A 135 2.31 7.70 -24.51
C GLY A 135 3.56 6.99 -23.99
N ARG A 136 4.62 7.76 -23.68
CA ARG A 136 5.89 7.24 -23.18
C ARG A 136 5.94 7.04 -21.66
N LEU A 137 4.95 7.55 -20.93
CA LEU A 137 4.83 7.40 -19.48
C LEU A 137 3.94 6.20 -19.15
N GLU A 138 4.45 5.28 -18.37
CA GLU A 138 3.77 4.14 -17.80
C GLU A 138 3.80 4.22 -16.28
N ILE A 139 2.65 4.03 -15.63
CA ILE A 139 2.53 4.08 -14.17
C ILE A 139 1.95 2.74 -13.72
N ASP A 140 2.76 1.92 -13.07
CA ASP A 140 2.35 0.66 -12.47
C ASP A 140 1.99 0.89 -11.00
N GLU A 141 0.68 0.88 -10.71
CA GLU A 141 0.18 1.06 -9.35
C GLU A 141 0.63 -0.08 -8.41
N ARG A 142 0.77 -1.30 -8.92
CA ARG A 142 1.11 -2.47 -8.10
C ARG A 142 2.60 -2.50 -7.76
N ALA A 143 3.44 -2.28 -8.77
CA ALA A 143 4.88 -2.19 -8.57
C ALA A 143 5.29 -0.89 -7.86
N ARG A 144 4.36 0.10 -7.78
CA ARG A 144 4.64 1.47 -7.32
C ARG A 144 5.79 2.11 -8.10
N GLU A 145 5.82 1.85 -9.39
CA GLU A 145 6.84 2.34 -10.31
C GLU A 145 6.22 3.22 -11.40
N ALA A 146 6.97 4.23 -11.79
CA ALA A 146 6.66 5.00 -12.98
C ALA A 146 7.84 4.89 -13.95
N ARG A 147 7.57 4.58 -15.20
CA ARG A 147 8.56 4.39 -16.24
C ARG A 147 8.32 5.35 -17.40
N VAL A 148 9.41 5.85 -17.96
CA VAL A 148 9.39 6.61 -19.22
C VAL A 148 10.30 5.88 -20.20
N ASP A 149 9.76 5.46 -21.34
CA ASP A 149 10.44 4.60 -22.31
C ASP A 149 11.03 3.33 -21.65
N GLY A 150 10.25 2.69 -20.77
CA GLY A 150 10.68 1.50 -20.04
C GLY A 150 11.70 1.75 -18.92
N THR A 151 12.19 2.98 -18.73
CA THR A 151 13.18 3.33 -17.71
C THR A 151 12.51 3.89 -16.47
N ASP A 152 12.79 3.30 -15.28
CA ASP A 152 12.28 3.77 -13.99
C ASP A 152 12.66 5.23 -13.70
N VAL A 153 11.66 6.02 -13.29
CA VAL A 153 11.82 7.46 -13.00
C VAL A 153 12.29 7.70 -11.56
N ARG A 154 12.31 6.67 -10.70
CA ARG A 154 12.70 6.73 -9.29
C ARG A 154 12.00 7.82 -8.49
N LEU A 155 10.67 7.76 -8.50
CA LEU A 155 9.85 8.64 -7.68
C LEU A 155 9.92 8.22 -6.20
N LYS A 156 9.95 9.22 -5.30
CA LYS A 156 9.76 8.96 -3.87
C LYS A 156 8.30 8.56 -3.60
N PRO A 157 7.99 7.86 -2.49
CA PRO A 157 6.64 7.36 -2.22
C PRO A 157 5.51 8.39 -2.36
N ARG A 158 5.70 9.62 -1.85
CA ARG A 158 4.72 10.71 -1.97
C ARG A 158 4.65 11.30 -3.38
N GLU A 159 5.76 11.34 -4.10
CA GLU A 159 5.80 11.77 -5.51
C GLU A 159 5.05 10.78 -6.39
N PHE A 160 5.24 9.47 -6.15
CA PHE A 160 4.52 8.43 -6.85
C PHE A 160 3.01 8.48 -6.56
N ALA A 161 2.62 8.57 -5.27
CA ALA A 161 1.22 8.65 -4.88
C ALA A 161 0.52 9.88 -5.50
N LEU A 162 1.20 11.01 -5.56
CA LEU A 162 0.69 12.23 -6.20
C LEU A 162 0.53 12.07 -7.70
N LEU A 163 1.51 11.49 -8.39
CA LEU A 163 1.42 11.22 -9.83
C LEU A 163 0.27 10.26 -10.14
N LEU A 164 0.14 9.18 -9.35
CA LEU A 164 -0.92 8.19 -9.50
C LEU A 164 -2.31 8.81 -9.30
N GLU A 165 -2.52 9.60 -8.24
CA GLU A 165 -3.81 10.26 -7.98
C GLU A 165 -4.20 11.22 -9.11
N LEU A 166 -3.23 12.00 -9.61
CA LEU A 166 -3.45 12.91 -10.73
C LEU A 166 -3.75 12.15 -12.04
N ALA A 167 -3.00 11.09 -12.34
CA ALA A 167 -3.16 10.29 -13.54
C ALA A 167 -4.45 9.47 -13.54
N ALA A 168 -4.83 8.90 -12.40
CA ALA A 168 -6.09 8.17 -12.24
C ALA A 168 -7.33 9.06 -12.43
N ASN A 169 -7.17 10.37 -12.21
CA ASN A 169 -8.21 11.39 -12.45
C ASN A 169 -7.88 12.25 -13.68
N ALA A 170 -7.27 11.66 -14.72
CA ALA A 170 -6.91 12.39 -15.93
C ALA A 170 -8.09 13.17 -16.51
N GLY A 171 -7.85 14.43 -16.89
CA GLY A 171 -8.88 15.32 -17.39
C GLY A 171 -9.66 16.10 -16.32
N VAL A 172 -9.54 15.72 -15.03
CA VAL A 172 -10.22 16.39 -13.92
C VAL A 172 -9.24 17.30 -13.16
N ALA A 173 -9.67 18.52 -12.83
CA ALA A 173 -8.90 19.39 -11.94
C ALA A 173 -9.13 18.97 -10.47
N LEU A 174 -8.05 18.72 -9.75
CA LEU A 174 -8.06 18.37 -8.33
C LEU A 174 -7.55 19.56 -7.51
N SER A 175 -8.29 19.92 -6.45
CA SER A 175 -7.86 20.99 -5.53
C SER A 175 -6.62 20.57 -4.74
N ARG A 176 -5.85 21.54 -4.24
CA ARG A 176 -4.70 21.26 -3.36
C ARG A 176 -5.13 20.54 -2.10
N GLU A 177 -6.20 20.98 -1.47
CA GLU A 177 -6.79 20.34 -0.30
C GLU A 177 -7.10 18.86 -0.57
N ARG A 178 -7.81 18.55 -1.66
CA ARG A 178 -8.12 17.16 -2.03
C ARG A 178 -6.86 16.34 -2.25
N LEU A 179 -5.84 16.89 -2.90
CA LEU A 179 -4.57 16.21 -3.13
C LEU A 179 -3.83 15.95 -1.81
N VAL A 180 -3.85 16.91 -0.87
CA VAL A 180 -3.30 16.72 0.48
C VAL A 180 -4.02 15.57 1.17
N GLN A 181 -5.34 15.59 1.26
CA GLN A 181 -6.13 14.56 1.92
C GLN A 181 -5.86 13.16 1.32
N LYS A 182 -5.74 13.05 -0.01
CA LYS A 182 -5.54 11.78 -0.70
C LYS A 182 -4.11 11.24 -0.59
N VAL A 183 -3.10 12.12 -0.61
CA VAL A 183 -1.69 11.72 -0.67
C VAL A 183 -1.04 11.73 0.70
N TRP A 184 -1.42 12.65 1.59
CA TRP A 184 -0.85 12.82 2.93
C TRP A 184 -1.76 12.34 4.05
N GLY A 185 -3.08 12.27 3.81
CA GLY A 185 -4.11 11.89 4.78
C GLY A 185 -4.84 13.10 5.39
N PHE A 186 -5.94 12.81 6.11
CA PHE A 186 -6.77 13.86 6.72
C PHE A 186 -6.10 14.55 7.90
N ASP A 187 -5.19 13.86 8.58
CA ASP A 187 -4.50 14.36 9.78
C ASP A 187 -3.17 15.07 9.45
N PHE A 188 -2.98 15.43 8.18
CA PHE A 188 -1.77 16.14 7.77
C PHE A 188 -1.84 17.60 8.21
N ASP A 189 -1.00 17.98 9.16
CA ASP A 189 -0.89 19.32 9.76
C ASP A 189 0.01 20.29 8.95
N GLY A 190 0.29 19.95 7.70
CA GLY A 190 1.15 20.76 6.83
C GLY A 190 0.35 21.67 5.88
N ASP A 191 1.04 22.67 5.33
CA ASP A 191 0.48 23.61 4.35
C ASP A 191 0.19 22.90 3.00
N GLU A 192 -0.92 23.24 2.35
CA GLU A 192 -1.28 22.79 1.01
C GLU A 192 -0.20 23.05 -0.05
N ARG A 193 0.70 24.00 0.19
CA ARG A 193 1.88 24.26 -0.65
C ARG A 193 2.86 23.08 -0.75
N THR A 194 2.73 22.10 0.17
CA THR A 194 3.47 20.83 0.05
C THR A 194 3.22 20.14 -1.30
N VAL A 195 1.97 20.25 -1.82
CA VAL A 195 1.60 19.74 -3.14
C VAL A 195 2.43 20.38 -4.24
N ASP A 196 2.61 21.70 -4.19
CA ASP A 196 3.34 22.46 -5.22
C ASP A 196 4.79 21.99 -5.33
N VAL A 197 5.44 21.75 -4.20
CA VAL A 197 6.82 21.22 -4.14
C VAL A 197 6.91 19.82 -4.75
N HIS A 198 5.95 18.96 -4.43
CA HIS A 198 5.95 17.58 -4.95
C HIS A 198 5.58 17.54 -6.43
N VAL A 199 4.62 18.35 -6.90
CA VAL A 199 4.34 18.51 -8.33
C VAL A 199 5.58 18.97 -9.08
N HIS A 200 6.30 19.95 -8.55
CA HIS A 200 7.55 20.41 -9.18
C HIS A 200 8.57 19.26 -9.31
N ARG A 201 8.76 18.47 -8.26
CA ARG A 201 9.68 17.30 -8.27
C ARG A 201 9.24 16.22 -9.26
N VAL A 202 7.95 15.93 -9.34
CA VAL A 202 7.41 14.97 -10.31
C VAL A 202 7.67 15.49 -11.73
N ARG A 203 7.35 16.74 -12.05
CA ARG A 203 7.63 17.36 -13.36
C ARG A 203 9.10 17.29 -13.71
N LEU A 204 9.98 17.60 -12.77
CA LEU A 204 11.44 17.51 -13.01
C LEU A 204 11.85 16.11 -13.43
N LYS A 205 11.30 15.08 -12.78
CA LYS A 205 11.70 13.69 -13.03
C LYS A 205 11.02 13.07 -14.25
N THR A 206 9.79 13.45 -14.54
CA THR A 206 9.02 12.88 -15.66
C THR A 206 9.09 13.78 -16.91
N GLU A 207 8.65 15.03 -16.79
CA GLU A 207 8.47 15.93 -17.94
C GLU A 207 9.81 16.52 -18.41
N ILE A 208 10.56 17.13 -17.50
CA ILE A 208 11.78 17.87 -17.84
C ILE A 208 12.94 16.93 -18.12
N ALA A 209 13.30 16.04 -17.19
CA ALA A 209 14.45 15.15 -17.33
C ALA A 209 14.28 14.13 -18.48
N ARG A 210 13.04 13.77 -18.80
CA ARG A 210 12.71 12.77 -19.84
C ARG A 210 12.16 13.39 -21.11
N LYS A 211 12.10 14.73 -21.19
CA LYS A 211 11.58 15.48 -22.35
C LYS A 211 10.17 15.02 -22.73
N LEU A 212 9.33 14.77 -21.74
CA LEU A 212 7.90 14.51 -21.98
C LEU A 212 7.15 15.84 -22.14
N PRO A 213 6.01 15.85 -22.82
CA PRO A 213 5.14 17.02 -22.84
C PRO A 213 4.64 17.34 -21.43
N VAL A 214 4.23 18.58 -21.19
CA VAL A 214 3.65 19.00 -19.91
C VAL A 214 2.32 18.28 -19.70
N MET A 215 2.30 17.26 -18.82
CA MET A 215 1.12 16.48 -18.51
C MET A 215 0.41 16.96 -17.25
N ILE A 216 1.16 17.43 -16.26
CA ILE A 216 0.57 18.00 -15.05
C ILE A 216 0.44 19.52 -15.27
N ARG A 217 -0.79 20.03 -15.42
CA ARG A 217 -1.08 21.44 -15.61
C ARG A 217 -1.50 22.10 -14.30
N THR A 218 -1.04 23.32 -14.06
CA THR A 218 -1.50 24.13 -12.95
C THR A 218 -2.83 24.79 -13.30
N VAL A 219 -3.84 24.59 -12.43
CA VAL A 219 -5.10 25.33 -12.49
C VAL A 219 -5.00 26.44 -11.45
N HIS A 220 -4.74 27.67 -11.93
CA HIS A 220 -4.48 28.81 -11.06
C HIS A 220 -5.60 29.04 -10.05
N GLY A 221 -5.24 29.29 -8.79
CA GLY A 221 -6.18 29.49 -7.68
C GLY A 221 -6.91 28.23 -7.22
N PHE A 222 -6.70 27.05 -7.86
CA PHE A 222 -7.42 25.84 -7.52
C PHE A 222 -6.49 24.66 -7.18
N GLY A 223 -5.63 24.24 -8.10
CA GLY A 223 -4.79 23.06 -7.89
C GLY A 223 -4.14 22.57 -9.19
N TYR A 224 -4.29 21.28 -9.48
CA TYR A 224 -3.61 20.63 -10.59
C TYR A 224 -4.52 19.70 -11.39
N LYS A 225 -4.20 19.51 -12.64
CA LYS A 225 -4.90 18.63 -13.56
C LYS A 225 -3.88 17.83 -14.36
N PHE A 226 -4.06 16.53 -14.42
CA PHE A 226 -3.32 15.68 -15.35
C PHE A 226 -4.03 15.68 -16.71
N GLN A 227 -3.31 15.98 -17.75
CA GLN A 227 -3.84 16.03 -19.11
C GLN A 227 -2.80 15.44 -20.06
N PHE A 228 -3.18 14.36 -20.71
CA PHE A 228 -2.37 13.80 -21.81
C PHE A 228 -2.74 14.55 -23.10
N PRO A 229 -1.75 15.00 -23.87
CA PRO A 229 -1.96 15.71 -25.13
C PRO A 229 -2.56 14.83 -26.22
#